data_1af027056403c95f4402d2d70d9f33e7
#
_entry.id   1af027056403c95f4402d2d70d9f33e7
#
_cell.length_a   1.000
_cell.length_b   1.000
_cell.length_c   1.000
_cell.angle_alpha   90.00
_cell.angle_beta   90.00
_cell.angle_gamma   90.00
#
_symmetry.space_group_name_H-M   'P 1'
#
loop_
_entity.id
_entity.type
_entity.pdbx_description
1 polymer ?
#
loop_
_entity_poly.entity_id
_entity_poly.type
_entity_poly.pdbx_seq_one_letter_code
_entity_poly.pdbx_strand_id
1 'polypeptide(L)'
;EVYGSIESGSFREEDNLLPSSPYSASKCGGDRLAYSYFKTYDLPVIITRASNNFGAFQYPEKLIPLFVTNAIDNLKLPVYGNGLNVRDWLYVDDHCDAINFLIKKGKLGEVYNIGGNNEFSNLDITYRILDQLNKSRKLIEFVDDRKGHDLRYSLDCSKIHELGWSPKNSFDNALKKSIQWYFQNKSWWGPIKSGDFKKYYKNQYKI
;
A
#
# COMPACT_ATOMS: atom_id res chain seq x y z
N GLU A 1 0.63 -8.97 1.99
CA GLU A 1 -0.54 -9.87 2.24
C GLU A 1 -0.19 -11.36 2.01
N VAL A 2 0.88 -11.70 1.27
CA VAL A 2 1.22 -13.11 0.98
C VAL A 2 1.65 -13.90 2.22
N TYR A 3 2.19 -13.23 3.23
CA TYR A 3 2.61 -13.85 4.49
C TYR A 3 1.46 -14.06 5.50
N GLY A 4 0.35 -13.34 5.36
CA GLY A 4 -0.71 -13.27 6.36
C GLY A 4 -0.51 -12.14 7.37
N SER A 5 -1.18 -12.24 8.54
CA SER A 5 -1.07 -11.26 9.64
C SER A 5 0.01 -11.64 10.65
N ILE A 6 0.62 -10.64 11.31
CA ILE A 6 1.60 -10.82 12.37
C ILE A 6 1.30 -9.83 13.52
N GLU A 7 1.27 -10.32 14.75
CA GLU A 7 0.99 -9.47 15.93
C GLU A 7 2.21 -8.64 16.35
N SER A 8 3.40 -9.24 16.28
CA SER A 8 4.66 -8.60 16.66
C SER A 8 5.80 -9.04 15.72
N GLY A 9 6.85 -8.26 15.63
CA GLY A 9 7.96 -8.51 14.69
C GLY A 9 7.60 -8.15 13.24
N SER A 10 8.38 -8.67 12.30
CA SER A 10 8.25 -8.42 10.87
C SER A 10 8.58 -9.68 10.07
N PHE A 11 7.87 -9.92 8.98
CA PHE A 11 8.11 -11.07 8.10
C PHE A 11 9.41 -10.92 7.31
N ARG A 12 10.16 -12.01 7.25
CA ARG A 12 11.35 -12.17 6.40
C ARG A 12 11.01 -12.91 5.12
N GLU A 13 11.91 -12.87 4.17
CA GLU A 13 11.73 -13.48 2.86
C GLU A 13 11.59 -15.00 2.91
N GLU A 14 12.22 -15.66 3.90
CA GLU A 14 12.16 -17.10 4.16
C GLU A 14 10.92 -17.57 4.92
N ASP A 15 10.13 -16.66 5.48
CA ASP A 15 8.92 -17.02 6.23
C ASP A 15 7.86 -17.67 5.35
N ASN A 16 7.04 -18.53 5.96
CA ASN A 16 5.98 -19.23 5.29
C ASN A 16 4.94 -18.25 4.71
N LEU A 17 4.46 -18.57 3.52
CA LEU A 17 3.35 -17.85 2.90
C LEU A 17 2.02 -18.42 3.39
N LEU A 18 1.23 -17.61 4.10
CA LEU A 18 -0.05 -17.98 4.69
C LEU A 18 -1.15 -16.97 4.28
N PRO A 19 -1.49 -16.90 2.97
CA PRO A 19 -2.45 -15.93 2.46
C PRO A 19 -3.83 -16.17 3.07
N SER A 20 -4.45 -15.11 3.64
CA SER A 20 -5.73 -15.14 4.36
C SER A 20 -6.96 -14.85 3.48
N SER A 21 -6.75 -14.46 2.23
CA SER A 21 -7.84 -14.10 1.30
C SER A 21 -7.62 -14.67 -0.11
N PRO A 22 -8.68 -14.80 -0.94
CA PRO A 22 -8.52 -15.20 -2.34
C PRO A 22 -7.59 -14.29 -3.13
N TYR A 23 -7.59 -12.99 -2.84
CA TYR A 23 -6.66 -12.03 -3.44
C TYR A 23 -5.22 -12.34 -3.04
N SER A 24 -4.91 -12.45 -1.76
CA SER A 24 -3.54 -12.74 -1.29
C SER A 24 -3.07 -14.12 -1.75
N ALA A 25 -3.98 -15.11 -1.84
CA ALA A 25 -3.68 -16.42 -2.42
C ALA A 25 -3.28 -16.33 -3.90
N SER A 26 -3.97 -15.50 -4.70
CA SER A 26 -3.63 -15.27 -6.11
C SER A 26 -2.25 -14.62 -6.26
N LYS A 27 -1.89 -13.68 -5.37
CA LYS A 27 -0.57 -13.05 -5.34
C LYS A 27 0.54 -14.02 -4.94
N CYS A 28 0.26 -14.88 -3.94
CA CYS A 28 1.16 -15.96 -3.54
C CYS A 28 1.36 -16.97 -4.70
N GLY A 29 0.31 -17.32 -5.42
CA GLY A 29 0.38 -18.17 -6.61
C GLY A 29 1.29 -17.59 -7.69
N GLY A 30 1.17 -16.29 -7.99
CA GLY A 30 2.05 -15.58 -8.93
C GLY A 30 3.52 -15.56 -8.49
N ASP A 31 3.77 -15.31 -7.20
CA ASP A 31 5.11 -15.37 -6.60
C ASP A 31 5.74 -16.77 -6.81
N ARG A 32 5.02 -17.83 -6.46
CA ARG A 32 5.52 -19.21 -6.62
C ARG A 32 5.65 -19.64 -8.08
N LEU A 33 4.75 -19.19 -8.93
CA LEU A 33 4.84 -19.43 -10.37
C LEU A 33 6.11 -18.79 -10.97
N ALA A 34 6.40 -17.54 -10.65
CA ALA A 34 7.63 -16.87 -11.08
C ALA A 34 8.87 -17.63 -10.62
N TYR A 35 8.91 -18.09 -9.36
CA TYR A 35 10.01 -18.91 -8.84
C TYR A 35 10.14 -20.25 -9.59
N SER A 36 9.02 -20.90 -9.92
CA SER A 36 9.06 -22.18 -10.66
C SER A 36 9.63 -22.02 -12.07
N TYR A 37 9.34 -20.91 -12.75
CA TYR A 37 9.96 -20.60 -14.05
C TYR A 37 11.46 -20.39 -13.96
N PHE A 38 11.94 -19.73 -12.90
CA PHE A 38 13.38 -19.63 -12.62
C PHE A 38 14.00 -21.02 -12.46
N LYS A 39 13.38 -21.90 -11.65
CA LYS A 39 13.93 -23.23 -11.35
C LYS A 39 13.86 -24.22 -12.50
N THR A 40 12.83 -24.12 -13.36
CA THR A 40 12.58 -25.09 -14.43
C THR A 40 13.24 -24.69 -15.74
N TYR A 41 13.27 -23.39 -16.02
CA TYR A 41 13.66 -22.86 -17.34
C TYR A 41 14.80 -21.85 -17.28
N ASP A 42 15.44 -21.67 -16.13
CA ASP A 42 16.51 -20.68 -15.89
C ASP A 42 16.11 -19.25 -16.27
N LEU A 43 14.78 -18.94 -16.23
CA LEU A 43 14.31 -17.60 -16.52
C LEU A 43 14.89 -16.62 -15.48
N PRO A 44 15.54 -15.51 -15.90
CA PRO A 44 16.20 -14.59 -14.98
C PRO A 44 15.15 -13.75 -14.19
N VAL A 45 14.70 -14.28 -13.06
CA VAL A 45 13.65 -13.71 -12.21
C VAL A 45 14.24 -13.21 -10.90
N ILE A 46 13.78 -12.05 -10.44
CA ILE A 46 13.87 -11.56 -9.06
C ILE A 46 12.45 -11.32 -8.58
N ILE A 47 12.13 -11.79 -7.38
CA ILE A 47 10.79 -11.63 -6.79
C ILE A 47 10.84 -10.50 -5.77
N THR A 48 9.90 -9.56 -5.84
CA THR A 48 9.77 -8.50 -4.86
C THR A 48 8.43 -8.58 -4.14
N ARG A 49 8.45 -8.43 -2.81
CA ARG A 49 7.27 -8.35 -1.96
C ARG A 49 7.21 -6.98 -1.32
N ALA A 50 6.37 -6.11 -1.86
CA ALA A 50 6.29 -4.73 -1.41
C ALA A 50 5.17 -4.52 -0.39
N SER A 51 5.39 -3.59 0.54
CA SER A 51 4.37 -3.07 1.45
C SER A 51 3.35 -2.16 0.73
N ASN A 52 2.48 -1.48 1.47
CA ASN A 52 1.43 -0.65 0.88
C ASN A 52 2.01 0.57 0.16
N ASN A 53 1.91 0.57 -1.14
CA ASN A 53 2.35 1.70 -1.96
C ASN A 53 1.34 2.84 -1.92
N PHE A 54 1.86 4.08 -1.99
CA PHE A 54 1.06 5.29 -2.19
C PHE A 54 1.84 6.30 -3.02
N GLY A 55 1.13 7.23 -3.66
CA GLY A 55 1.75 8.29 -4.46
C GLY A 55 0.85 8.80 -5.56
N ALA A 56 1.45 9.55 -6.49
CA ALA A 56 0.78 10.03 -7.69
C ALA A 56 0.23 8.88 -8.54
N PHE A 57 -0.85 9.14 -9.28
CA PHE A 57 -1.52 8.19 -10.17
C PHE A 57 -2.11 6.93 -9.51
N GLN A 58 -2.09 6.81 -8.17
CA GLN A 58 -2.77 5.69 -7.52
C GLN A 58 -4.29 5.83 -7.67
N TYR A 59 -4.94 4.74 -8.06
CA TYR A 59 -6.38 4.73 -8.31
C TYR A 59 -7.18 5.15 -7.07
N PRO A 60 -8.17 6.06 -7.18
CA PRO A 60 -8.81 6.74 -6.05
C PRO A 60 -9.78 5.89 -5.22
N GLU A 61 -9.79 4.56 -5.40
CA GLU A 61 -10.43 3.63 -4.46
C GLU A 61 -9.53 3.22 -3.28
N LYS A 62 -8.20 3.38 -3.43
CA LYS A 62 -7.24 3.04 -2.38
C LYS A 62 -7.25 4.10 -1.28
N LEU A 63 -6.91 3.71 -0.04
CA LEU A 63 -7.11 4.52 1.16
C LEU A 63 -6.60 5.96 1.01
N ILE A 64 -5.31 6.14 0.72
CA ILE A 64 -4.71 7.48 0.68
C ILE A 64 -5.36 8.34 -0.42
N PRO A 65 -5.40 7.92 -1.70
CA PRO A 65 -6.01 8.77 -2.74
C PRO A 65 -7.51 8.97 -2.55
N LEU A 66 -8.25 7.97 -2.01
CA LEU A 66 -9.66 8.13 -1.69
C LEU A 66 -9.86 9.22 -0.65
N PHE A 67 -9.11 9.16 0.46
CA PHE A 67 -9.27 10.10 1.56
C PHE A 67 -8.79 11.50 1.18
N VAL A 68 -7.68 11.61 0.44
CA VAL A 68 -7.20 12.89 -0.08
C VAL A 68 -8.23 13.54 -1.00
N THR A 69 -8.75 12.80 -1.99
CA THR A 69 -9.71 13.35 -2.95
C THR A 69 -11.07 13.65 -2.31
N ASN A 70 -11.52 12.83 -1.34
CA ASN A 70 -12.72 13.12 -0.57
C ASN A 70 -12.54 14.37 0.30
N ALA A 71 -11.40 14.50 0.99
CA ALA A 71 -11.11 15.67 1.82
C ALA A 71 -11.03 16.97 1.00
N ILE A 72 -10.45 16.92 -0.21
CA ILE A 72 -10.44 18.06 -1.16
C ILE A 72 -11.87 18.49 -1.49
N ASP A 73 -12.76 17.53 -1.74
CA ASP A 73 -14.16 17.80 -2.10
C ASP A 73 -15.10 17.97 -0.86
N ASN A 74 -14.55 17.99 0.38
CA ASN A 74 -15.29 18.02 1.65
C ASN A 74 -16.31 16.88 1.82
N LEU A 75 -16.01 15.71 1.25
CA LEU A 75 -16.78 14.49 1.42
C LEU A 75 -16.31 13.68 2.63
N LYS A 76 -17.15 12.75 3.10
CA LYS A 76 -16.80 11.84 4.21
C LYS A 76 -15.64 10.91 3.86
N LEU A 77 -14.83 10.61 4.87
CA LEU A 77 -13.72 9.65 4.82
C LEU A 77 -14.17 8.37 5.53
N PRO A 78 -14.54 7.31 4.80
CA PRO A 78 -15.06 6.08 5.40
C PRO A 78 -13.91 5.24 5.99
N VAL A 79 -13.80 5.25 7.31
CA VAL A 79 -12.82 4.48 8.07
C VAL A 79 -13.44 3.16 8.47
N TYR A 80 -12.87 2.04 8.05
CA TYR A 80 -13.32 0.71 8.40
C TYR A 80 -13.10 0.39 9.90
N GLY A 81 -14.12 -0.18 10.55
CA GLY A 81 -14.07 -0.57 11.95
C GLY A 81 -13.69 0.61 12.86
N ASN A 82 -12.67 0.41 13.68
CA ASN A 82 -12.09 1.47 14.54
C ASN A 82 -10.88 2.19 13.92
N GLY A 83 -10.46 1.79 12.72
CA GLY A 83 -9.31 2.36 12.01
C GLY A 83 -7.94 1.98 12.56
N LEU A 84 -7.84 1.00 13.46
CA LEU A 84 -6.58 0.61 14.13
C LEU A 84 -5.76 -0.42 13.36
N ASN A 85 -6.21 -0.86 12.18
CA ASN A 85 -5.42 -1.73 11.32
C ASN A 85 -4.14 -1.02 10.89
N VAL A 86 -2.99 -1.65 11.16
CA VAL A 86 -1.66 -1.09 10.90
C VAL A 86 -1.12 -1.58 9.57
N ARG A 87 -0.51 -0.68 8.82
CA ARG A 87 0.17 -0.98 7.54
C ARG A 87 1.52 -0.26 7.50
N ASP A 88 2.50 -0.90 6.86
CA ASP A 88 3.71 -0.21 6.42
C ASP A 88 3.44 0.49 5.09
N TRP A 89 3.84 1.74 4.98
CA TRP A 89 3.56 2.62 3.84
C TRP A 89 4.83 2.98 3.08
N LEU A 90 4.87 2.63 1.80
CA LEU A 90 5.99 2.84 0.90
C LEU A 90 5.62 3.86 -0.19
N TYR A 91 6.42 4.91 -0.33
CA TYR A 91 6.23 5.86 -1.41
C TYR A 91 6.57 5.24 -2.77
N VAL A 92 5.73 5.49 -3.77
CA VAL A 92 5.83 4.82 -5.08
C VAL A 92 7.16 5.08 -5.78
N ASP A 93 7.74 6.29 -5.67
CA ASP A 93 9.03 6.59 -6.29
C ASP A 93 10.17 5.82 -5.62
N ASP A 94 10.12 5.63 -4.29
CA ASP A 94 11.08 4.78 -3.58
C ASP A 94 10.93 3.32 -3.99
N HIS A 95 9.70 2.83 -4.19
CA HIS A 95 9.48 1.47 -4.70
C HIS A 95 10.04 1.29 -6.11
N CYS A 96 9.81 2.23 -7.02
CA CYS A 96 10.37 2.19 -8.37
C CYS A 96 11.91 2.24 -8.34
N ASP A 97 12.49 3.05 -7.44
CA ASP A 97 13.95 3.10 -7.23
C ASP A 97 14.49 1.77 -6.69
N ALA A 98 13.77 1.11 -5.76
CA ALA A 98 14.14 -0.22 -5.27
C ALA A 98 14.14 -1.27 -6.38
N ILE A 99 13.11 -1.28 -7.24
CA ILE A 99 13.03 -2.20 -8.37
C ILE A 99 14.21 -1.97 -9.33
N ASN A 100 14.48 -0.70 -9.69
CA ASN A 100 15.61 -0.35 -10.56
C ASN A 100 16.97 -0.73 -9.93
N PHE A 101 17.09 -0.60 -8.61
CA PHE A 101 18.27 -1.05 -7.87
C PHE A 101 18.43 -2.57 -7.94
N LEU A 102 17.36 -3.33 -7.69
CA LEU A 102 17.38 -4.80 -7.70
C LEU A 102 17.65 -5.38 -9.08
N ILE A 103 17.20 -4.76 -10.16
CA ILE A 103 17.55 -5.15 -11.54
C ILE A 103 19.09 -5.16 -11.74
N LYS A 104 19.80 -4.26 -11.06
CA LYS A 104 21.26 -4.08 -11.20
C LYS A 104 22.07 -4.87 -10.17
N LYS A 105 21.51 -5.09 -8.98
CA LYS A 105 22.25 -5.60 -7.80
C LYS A 105 21.63 -6.83 -7.18
N GLY A 106 20.37 -7.13 -7.47
CA GLY A 106 19.67 -8.28 -6.93
C GLY A 106 20.20 -9.59 -7.53
N LYS A 107 20.10 -10.66 -6.75
CA LYS A 107 20.50 -12.00 -7.17
C LYS A 107 19.29 -12.71 -7.79
N LEU A 108 19.50 -13.32 -8.96
CA LEU A 108 18.46 -14.08 -9.64
C LEU A 108 17.96 -15.26 -8.80
N GLY A 109 16.67 -15.52 -8.84
CA GLY A 109 15.98 -16.54 -8.05
C GLY A 109 15.70 -16.14 -6.60
N GLU A 110 16.17 -15.00 -6.14
CA GLU A 110 15.97 -14.52 -4.78
C GLU A 110 14.70 -13.69 -4.64
N VAL A 111 14.21 -13.65 -3.40
CA VAL A 111 13.08 -12.80 -2.98
C VAL A 111 13.63 -11.63 -2.18
N TYR A 112 13.03 -10.46 -2.33
CA TYR A 112 13.34 -9.25 -1.57
C TYR A 112 12.07 -8.58 -1.05
N ASN A 113 11.99 -8.37 0.26
CA ASN A 113 11.00 -7.53 0.88
C ASN A 113 11.35 -6.05 0.66
N ILE A 114 10.37 -5.23 0.32
CA ILE A 114 10.54 -3.79 0.09
C ILE A 114 9.47 -3.06 0.91
N GLY A 115 9.87 -2.39 1.97
CA GLY A 115 9.01 -1.63 2.87
C GLY A 115 9.48 -0.19 3.05
N GLY A 116 8.57 0.64 3.56
CA GLY A 116 8.86 2.04 3.87
C GLY A 116 9.40 2.26 5.27
N ASN A 117 9.34 1.25 6.14
CA ASN A 117 9.57 1.36 7.59
C ASN A 117 8.66 2.42 8.25
N ASN A 118 7.44 2.58 7.73
CA ASN A 118 6.48 3.59 8.14
C ASN A 118 5.17 2.92 8.55
N GLU A 119 5.15 2.27 9.71
CA GLU A 119 3.96 1.63 10.25
C GLU A 119 3.03 2.67 10.87
N PHE A 120 1.85 2.83 10.27
CA PHE A 120 0.79 3.70 10.77
C PHE A 120 -0.54 2.98 10.71
N SER A 121 -1.42 3.29 11.68
CA SER A 121 -2.82 2.88 11.60
C SER A 121 -3.55 3.64 10.48
N ASN A 122 -4.64 3.08 10.00
CA ASN A 122 -5.50 3.77 9.02
C ASN A 122 -6.01 5.11 9.58
N LEU A 123 -6.26 5.18 10.89
CA LEU A 123 -6.71 6.38 11.57
C LEU A 123 -5.60 7.44 11.64
N ASP A 124 -4.33 7.04 11.92
CA ASP A 124 -3.19 7.97 11.88
C ASP A 124 -3.00 8.57 10.50
N ILE A 125 -3.10 7.75 9.44
CA ILE A 125 -3.06 8.24 8.04
C ILE A 125 -4.18 9.24 7.79
N THR A 126 -5.38 8.93 8.26
CA THR A 126 -6.55 9.81 8.11
C THR A 126 -6.31 11.16 8.77
N TYR A 127 -5.78 11.18 9.98
CA TYR A 127 -5.46 12.43 10.70
C TYR A 127 -4.39 13.22 9.96
N ARG A 128 -3.30 12.59 9.51
CA ARG A 128 -2.22 13.26 8.77
C ARG A 128 -2.73 13.88 7.46
N ILE A 129 -3.63 13.21 6.73
CA ILE A 129 -4.25 13.77 5.52
C ILE A 129 -5.09 15.00 5.85
N LEU A 130 -5.95 14.92 6.87
CA LEU A 130 -6.80 16.03 7.27
C LEU A 130 -6.00 17.23 7.77
N ASP A 131 -4.96 16.99 8.57
CA ASP A 131 -4.09 18.04 9.11
C ASP A 131 -3.31 18.74 7.97
N GLN A 132 -2.77 18.00 7.00
CA GLN A 132 -2.07 18.59 5.85
C GLN A 132 -2.98 19.37 4.90
N LEU A 133 -4.26 18.99 4.80
CA LEU A 133 -5.27 19.69 4.00
C LEU A 133 -6.01 20.77 4.80
N ASN A 134 -5.69 20.94 6.09
CA ASN A 134 -6.39 21.86 7.01
C ASN A 134 -7.90 21.61 7.03
N LYS A 135 -8.30 20.33 7.11
CA LYS A 135 -9.70 19.88 7.11
C LYS A 135 -10.16 19.37 8.48
N SER A 136 -11.45 19.53 8.75
CA SER A 136 -12.06 19.10 10.01
C SER A 136 -12.11 17.58 10.12
N ARG A 137 -11.80 17.04 11.32
CA ARG A 137 -11.99 15.62 11.68
C ARG A 137 -13.46 15.17 11.65
N LYS A 138 -14.42 16.10 11.56
CA LYS A 138 -15.86 15.79 11.34
C LYS A 138 -16.11 15.12 9.97
N LEU A 139 -15.13 15.13 9.07
CA LEU A 139 -15.23 14.37 7.82
C LEU A 139 -15.04 12.87 8.02
N ILE A 140 -14.46 12.42 9.14
CA ILE A 140 -14.33 10.99 9.44
C ILE A 140 -15.70 10.38 9.66
N GLU A 141 -15.93 9.23 9.03
CA GLU A 141 -17.12 8.40 9.20
C GLU A 141 -16.69 6.96 9.38
N PHE A 142 -17.00 6.39 10.55
CA PHE A 142 -16.70 4.98 10.81
C PHE A 142 -17.76 4.11 10.14
N VAL A 143 -17.30 3.09 9.39
CA VAL A 143 -18.14 2.15 8.65
C VAL A 143 -17.85 0.71 9.07
N ASP A 144 -18.75 -0.23 8.74
CA ASP A 144 -18.57 -1.65 9.04
C ASP A 144 -17.21 -2.16 8.51
N ASP A 145 -16.52 -2.96 9.31
CA ASP A 145 -15.24 -3.52 8.90
C ASP A 145 -15.39 -4.63 7.85
N ARG A 146 -14.34 -4.85 7.06
CA ARG A 146 -14.31 -5.89 6.04
C ARG A 146 -14.08 -7.25 6.67
N LYS A 147 -14.74 -8.30 6.15
CA LYS A 147 -14.45 -9.69 6.52
C LYS A 147 -13.01 -10.05 6.15
N GLY A 148 -12.29 -10.67 7.08
CA GLY A 148 -10.89 -11.08 6.86
C GLY A 148 -9.92 -9.91 6.72
N HIS A 149 -10.21 -8.77 7.37
CA HIS A 149 -9.33 -7.61 7.36
C HIS A 149 -8.12 -7.86 8.27
N ASP A 150 -6.93 -7.97 7.69
CA ASP A 150 -5.69 -8.15 8.45
C ASP A 150 -5.48 -7.01 9.44
N LEU A 151 -5.12 -7.37 10.69
CA LEU A 151 -4.87 -6.38 11.74
C LEU A 151 -3.54 -5.66 11.50
N ARG A 152 -2.48 -6.40 11.27
CA ARG A 152 -1.15 -5.85 11.00
C ARG A 152 -0.36 -6.76 10.09
N TYR A 153 0.39 -6.18 9.16
CA TYR A 153 1.51 -6.83 8.52
C TYR A 153 2.69 -5.87 8.39
N SER A 154 3.86 -6.42 8.62
CA SER A 154 5.13 -5.72 8.61
C SER A 154 6.18 -6.56 7.91
N LEU A 155 7.12 -5.91 7.22
CA LEU A 155 8.19 -6.56 6.47
C LEU A 155 9.56 -6.23 7.08
N ASP A 156 10.37 -7.25 7.27
CA ASP A 156 11.81 -7.06 7.49
C ASP A 156 12.48 -6.82 6.13
N CYS A 157 13.09 -5.66 5.96
CA CYS A 157 13.74 -5.23 4.73
C CYS A 157 15.28 -5.25 4.86
N SER A 158 15.82 -5.91 5.88
CA SER A 158 17.28 -5.96 6.15
C SER A 158 18.06 -6.46 4.94
N LYS A 159 17.54 -7.45 4.21
CA LYS A 159 18.19 -8.04 3.05
C LYS A 159 18.47 -7.03 1.92
N ILE A 160 17.50 -6.19 1.58
CA ILE A 160 17.71 -5.15 0.55
C ILE A 160 18.56 -4.00 1.09
N HIS A 161 18.45 -3.69 2.39
CA HIS A 161 19.27 -2.67 3.04
C HIS A 161 20.76 -3.08 3.06
N GLU A 162 21.07 -4.34 3.35
CA GLU A 162 22.44 -4.89 3.32
C GLU A 162 23.05 -4.82 1.91
N LEU A 163 22.24 -4.87 0.86
CA LEU A 163 22.71 -4.63 -0.52
C LEU A 163 23.01 -3.15 -0.79
N GLY A 164 22.59 -2.23 0.08
CA GLY A 164 22.87 -0.80 0.00
C GLY A 164 21.71 0.06 -0.49
N TRP A 165 20.46 -0.45 -0.53
CA TRP A 165 19.28 0.37 -0.83
C TRP A 165 18.48 0.68 0.44
N SER A 166 17.94 1.90 0.52
CA SER A 166 16.95 2.30 1.52
C SER A 166 16.02 3.38 0.97
N PRO A 167 14.78 3.53 1.51
CA PRO A 167 13.89 4.60 1.12
C PRO A 167 14.52 5.98 1.32
N LYS A 168 14.32 6.89 0.38
CA LYS A 168 14.91 8.24 0.37
C LYS A 168 13.96 9.30 0.89
N ASN A 169 12.65 9.04 0.85
CA ASN A 169 11.63 9.99 1.25
C ASN A 169 11.09 9.65 2.65
N SER A 170 11.02 10.65 3.54
CA SER A 170 10.23 10.48 4.77
C SER A 170 8.74 10.39 4.41
N PHE A 171 7.97 9.65 5.23
CA PHE A 171 6.54 9.48 4.99
C PHE A 171 5.80 10.82 4.85
N ASP A 172 6.02 11.77 5.76
CA ASP A 172 5.32 13.05 5.75
C ASP A 172 5.62 13.88 4.49
N ASN A 173 6.86 13.87 4.00
CA ASN A 173 7.22 14.53 2.75
C ASN A 173 6.59 13.86 1.54
N ALA A 174 6.59 12.53 1.49
CA ALA A 174 5.97 11.75 0.44
C ALA A 174 4.43 11.94 0.42
N LEU A 175 3.81 11.96 1.61
CA LEU A 175 2.37 12.24 1.74
C LEU A 175 2.04 13.65 1.25
N LYS A 176 2.83 14.66 1.62
CA LYS A 176 2.68 16.03 1.15
C LYS A 176 2.77 16.13 -0.37
N LYS A 177 3.78 15.49 -1.00
CA LYS A 177 3.90 15.43 -2.46
C LYS A 177 2.68 14.78 -3.11
N SER A 178 2.20 13.67 -2.54
CA SER A 178 1.02 12.97 -3.03
C SER A 178 -0.24 13.84 -2.94
N ILE A 179 -0.50 14.47 -1.80
CA ILE A 179 -1.63 15.38 -1.60
C ILE A 179 -1.58 16.54 -2.61
N GLN A 180 -0.40 17.16 -2.77
CA GLN A 180 -0.20 18.25 -3.74
C GLN A 180 -0.50 17.79 -5.16
N TRP A 181 -0.06 16.59 -5.52
CA TRP A 181 -0.35 16.03 -6.83
C TRP A 181 -1.85 15.86 -7.07
N TYR A 182 -2.61 15.26 -6.13
CA TYR A 182 -4.08 15.11 -6.27
C TYR A 182 -4.77 16.47 -6.31
N PHE A 183 -4.32 17.44 -5.54
CA PHE A 183 -4.87 18.80 -5.58
C PHE A 183 -4.72 19.44 -6.95
N GLN A 184 -3.55 19.30 -7.59
CA GLN A 184 -3.23 19.89 -8.89
C GLN A 184 -3.83 19.10 -10.07
N ASN A 185 -4.16 17.82 -9.89
CA ASN A 185 -4.58 16.92 -10.98
C ASN A 185 -6.04 16.46 -10.86
N LYS A 186 -6.94 17.38 -10.45
CA LYS A 186 -8.37 17.10 -10.34
C LYS A 186 -9.00 16.65 -11.66
N SER A 187 -8.50 17.12 -12.80
CA SER A 187 -8.92 16.70 -14.13
C SER A 187 -8.63 15.22 -14.41
N TRP A 188 -7.61 14.63 -13.77
CA TRP A 188 -7.27 13.22 -13.90
C TRP A 188 -8.20 12.33 -13.06
N TRP A 189 -8.35 12.61 -11.77
CA TRP A 189 -9.10 11.73 -10.87
C TRP A 189 -10.60 12.04 -10.81
N GLY A 190 -11.04 13.26 -11.16
CA GLY A 190 -12.44 13.66 -11.14
C GLY A 190 -13.33 12.77 -12.02
N PRO A 191 -12.98 12.55 -13.31
CA PRO A 191 -13.71 11.61 -14.16
C PRO A 191 -13.73 10.18 -13.64
N ILE A 192 -12.62 9.70 -13.05
CA ILE A 192 -12.53 8.35 -12.47
C ILE A 192 -13.54 8.18 -11.32
N LYS A 193 -13.73 9.20 -10.48
CA LYS A 193 -14.67 9.19 -9.35
C LYS A 193 -16.13 9.40 -9.74
N SER A 194 -16.42 9.61 -11.02
CA SER A 194 -17.78 9.72 -11.56
C SER A 194 -18.28 8.35 -12.10
N GLY A 195 -19.54 8.27 -12.47
CA GLY A 195 -20.08 7.08 -13.15
C GLY A 195 -20.05 5.80 -12.31
N ASP A 196 -19.42 4.76 -12.80
CA ASP A 196 -19.43 3.43 -12.16
C ASP A 196 -18.65 3.40 -10.83
N PHE A 197 -17.60 4.20 -10.69
CA PHE A 197 -16.93 4.35 -9.40
C PHE A 197 -17.88 4.89 -8.34
N LYS A 198 -18.73 5.86 -8.67
CA LYS A 198 -19.71 6.40 -7.71
C LYS A 198 -20.73 5.35 -7.29
N LYS A 199 -21.15 4.45 -8.19
CA LYS A 199 -22.04 3.32 -7.88
C LYS A 199 -21.32 2.32 -6.97
N TYR A 200 -20.09 1.93 -7.33
CA TYR A 200 -19.25 1.06 -6.50
C TYR A 200 -19.08 1.64 -5.08
N TYR A 201 -18.70 2.91 -4.98
CA TYR A 201 -18.47 3.60 -3.71
C TYR A 201 -19.70 3.55 -2.79
N LYS A 202 -20.87 3.89 -3.33
CA LYS A 202 -22.14 3.83 -2.57
C LYS A 202 -22.46 2.42 -2.07
N ASN A 203 -22.26 1.40 -2.91
CA ASN A 203 -22.52 0.02 -2.54
C ASN A 203 -21.53 -0.49 -1.48
N GLN A 204 -20.26 -0.12 -1.61
CA GLN A 204 -19.19 -0.58 -0.71
C GLN A 204 -19.31 -0.01 0.69
N TYR A 205 -19.64 1.27 0.80
CA TYR A 205 -19.67 1.97 2.08
C TYR A 205 -21.09 2.20 2.63
N LYS A 206 -22.12 1.84 1.89
CA LYS A 206 -23.54 2.00 2.26
C LYS A 206 -23.93 3.44 2.64
N ILE A 207 -23.33 4.43 1.97
CA ILE A 207 -23.54 5.88 2.16
C ILE A 207 -24.08 6.53 0.89
#